data_74e43c92e11941c10d922af29496c883
#
_entry.id   74e43c92e11941c10d922af29496c883
#
_cell.length_a   1.000
_cell.length_b   1.000
_cell.length_c   1.000
_cell.angle_alpha   90.00
_cell.angle_beta   90.00
_cell.angle_gamma   90.00
#
_symmetry.space_group_name_H-M   'P 1'
#
loop_
_entity.id
_entity.type
_entity.pdbx_description
1 polymer ?
#
loop_
_entity_poly.entity_id
_entity_poly.type
_entity_poly.pdbx_seq_one_letter_code
_entity_poly.pdbx_strand_id
1 'polypeptide(L)'
;LDNQGNPIEHSVDDYIYCYIEHDSASTTHPNYTDFVSVNYRGRLIPTESQPKGKVFDESYKGEFNPQHNVPRNFYVNKLITGWSTALMHMTKGDSWRIYIPANLGYGAQNKTDIPAHSTLIFDLNLVDFSDK
;
A
#
# COMPACT_ATOMS: atom_id res chain seq x y z
N LEU A 1 4.68 23.60 -4.99
CA LEU A 1 5.63 24.65 -5.33
C LEU A 1 6.53 24.95 -4.12
N ASP A 2 7.76 25.36 -4.39
CA ASP A 2 8.66 25.79 -3.34
C ASP A 2 8.29 27.21 -2.84
N ASN A 3 9.07 27.73 -1.89
CA ASN A 3 8.76 29.03 -1.29
C ASN A 3 8.85 30.22 -2.26
N GLN A 4 9.45 30.04 -3.43
CA GLN A 4 9.56 31.06 -4.47
C GLN A 4 8.54 30.88 -5.59
N GLY A 5 7.63 29.90 -5.46
CA GLY A 5 6.64 29.63 -6.45
C GLY A 5 7.10 28.75 -7.61
N ASN A 6 8.28 28.17 -7.53
CA ASN A 6 8.79 27.26 -8.57
C ASN A 6 8.31 25.83 -8.30
N PRO A 7 8.09 25.01 -9.33
CA PRO A 7 7.77 23.61 -9.15
C PRO A 7 8.88 22.88 -8.38
N ILE A 8 8.49 22.06 -7.40
CA ILE A 8 9.43 21.19 -6.68
C ILE A 8 9.71 19.99 -7.58
N GLU A 9 10.99 19.74 -7.85
CA GLU A 9 11.39 18.56 -8.61
C GLU A 9 11.48 17.35 -7.71
N HIS A 10 10.74 16.30 -8.06
CA HIS A 10 10.79 15.01 -7.39
C HIS A 10 11.18 13.93 -8.38
N SER A 11 11.96 12.96 -7.93
CA SER A 11 12.23 11.77 -8.72
C SER A 11 11.02 10.82 -8.68
N VAL A 12 11.00 9.84 -9.58
CA VAL A 12 9.95 8.80 -9.57
C VAL A 12 9.95 8.01 -8.25
N ASP A 13 11.08 8.02 -7.52
CA ASP A 13 11.22 7.32 -6.24
C ASP A 13 10.55 8.05 -5.07
N ASP A 14 10.07 9.27 -5.27
CA ASP A 14 9.41 10.05 -4.23
C ASP A 14 7.89 9.82 -4.17
N TYR A 15 7.35 9.03 -5.08
CA TYR A 15 5.90 8.84 -5.22
C TYR A 15 5.53 7.38 -5.18
N ILE A 16 4.35 7.09 -4.61
CA ILE A 16 3.65 5.84 -4.90
C ILE A 16 2.77 6.06 -6.13
N TYR A 17 2.48 4.98 -6.82
CA TYR A 17 1.57 4.98 -7.98
C TYR A 17 0.39 4.10 -7.63
N CYS A 18 -0.83 4.62 -7.82
CA CYS A 18 -2.05 3.95 -7.41
C CYS A 18 -2.96 3.66 -8.59
N TYR A 19 -3.46 2.43 -8.64
CA TYR A 19 -4.56 2.05 -9.52
C TYR A 19 -5.78 1.78 -8.64
N ILE A 20 -6.83 2.58 -8.82
CA ILE A 20 -8.04 2.46 -8.00
C ILE A 20 -8.95 1.44 -8.67
N GLU A 21 -9.10 0.26 -8.05
CA GLU A 21 -9.93 -0.81 -8.58
C GLU A 21 -11.39 -0.65 -8.16
N HIS A 22 -11.61 -0.12 -6.96
CA HIS A 22 -12.95 0.18 -6.44
C HIS A 22 -12.88 1.41 -5.55
N ASP A 23 -13.72 2.39 -5.88
CA ASP A 23 -13.85 3.64 -5.12
C ASP A 23 -15.24 3.64 -4.47
N SER A 24 -15.28 3.67 -3.14
CA SER A 24 -16.52 3.64 -2.39
C SER A 24 -17.30 4.96 -2.42
N ALA A 25 -16.72 6.00 -3.01
CA ALA A 25 -17.29 7.35 -3.06
C ALA A 25 -17.46 8.02 -1.68
N SER A 26 -16.92 7.44 -0.63
CA SER A 26 -16.86 8.10 0.69
C SER A 26 -15.82 9.21 0.67
N THR A 27 -15.93 10.18 1.59
CA THR A 27 -14.99 11.29 1.68
C THR A 27 -14.16 11.27 2.96
N THR A 28 -14.35 10.27 3.82
CA THR A 28 -13.64 10.16 5.08
C THR A 28 -12.44 9.23 4.95
N HIS A 29 -11.26 9.71 5.36
CA HIS A 29 -10.00 9.00 5.26
C HIS A 29 -9.39 8.71 6.63
N PRO A 30 -8.60 7.64 6.78
CA PRO A 30 -7.82 7.44 7.99
C PRO A 30 -6.81 8.57 8.22
N ASN A 31 -6.55 8.87 9.47
CA ASN A 31 -5.47 9.77 9.89
C ASN A 31 -4.22 8.95 10.22
N TYR A 32 -3.08 9.63 10.33
CA TYR A 32 -1.79 8.99 10.61
C TYR A 32 -1.78 8.20 11.93
N THR A 33 -2.59 8.60 12.90
CA THR A 33 -2.68 7.93 14.21
C THR A 33 -3.82 6.92 14.30
N ASP A 34 -4.57 6.73 13.22
CA ASP A 34 -5.72 5.83 13.22
C ASP A 34 -5.31 4.36 13.14
N PHE A 35 -6.26 3.52 13.49
CA PHE A 35 -6.19 2.07 13.42
C PHE A 35 -7.00 1.60 12.21
N VAL A 36 -6.42 0.74 11.38
CA VAL A 36 -7.05 0.28 10.13
C VAL A 36 -7.19 -1.23 10.10
N SER A 37 -8.24 -1.71 9.43
CA SER A 37 -8.44 -3.12 9.11
C SER A 37 -8.35 -3.28 7.60
N VAL A 38 -7.39 -4.09 7.12
CA VAL A 38 -7.03 -4.16 5.70
C VAL A 38 -6.88 -5.60 5.26
N ASN A 39 -7.46 -5.93 4.12
CA ASN A 39 -7.07 -7.12 3.35
C ASN A 39 -5.99 -6.72 2.36
N TYR A 40 -4.95 -7.55 2.21
CA TYR A 40 -3.85 -7.19 1.33
C TYR A 40 -3.10 -8.39 0.79
N ARG A 41 -2.42 -8.18 -0.33
CA ARG A 41 -1.44 -9.10 -0.90
C ARG A 41 -0.29 -8.29 -1.48
N GLY A 42 0.93 -8.58 -1.05
CA GLY A 42 2.13 -7.90 -1.52
C GLY A 42 2.94 -8.79 -2.45
N ARG A 43 3.42 -8.22 -3.55
CA ARG A 43 4.21 -8.90 -4.57
C ARG A 43 5.45 -8.11 -4.93
N LEU A 44 6.46 -8.84 -5.38
CA LEU A 44 7.61 -8.25 -6.07
C LEU A 44 7.27 -8.04 -7.54
N ILE A 45 8.17 -7.36 -8.27
CA ILE A 45 8.01 -7.12 -9.71
C ILE A 45 7.96 -8.47 -10.45
N PRO A 46 7.09 -8.61 -11.46
CA PRO A 46 7.05 -9.82 -12.29
C PRO A 46 8.40 -10.14 -12.94
N THR A 47 8.71 -11.43 -13.01
CA THR A 47 9.91 -11.96 -13.68
C THR A 47 9.50 -13.11 -14.60
N GLU A 48 10.45 -13.62 -15.39
CA GLU A 48 10.17 -14.78 -16.25
C GLU A 48 9.70 -16.01 -15.46
N SER A 49 10.30 -16.25 -14.29
CA SER A 49 9.93 -17.37 -13.43
C SER A 49 8.69 -17.09 -12.58
N GLN A 50 8.34 -15.81 -12.40
CA GLN A 50 7.19 -15.37 -11.62
C GLN A 50 6.42 -14.30 -12.40
N PRO A 51 5.62 -14.69 -13.42
CA PRO A 51 4.98 -13.73 -14.31
C PRO A 51 4.03 -12.74 -13.63
N LYS A 52 3.49 -13.10 -12.47
CA LYS A 52 2.60 -12.22 -11.69
C LYS A 52 3.32 -11.53 -10.55
N GLY A 53 4.61 -11.79 -10.36
CA GLY A 53 5.38 -11.34 -9.22
C GLY A 53 5.25 -12.27 -8.03
N LYS A 54 6.38 -12.50 -7.32
CA LYS A 54 6.41 -13.37 -6.15
C LYS A 54 5.62 -12.72 -5.01
N VAL A 55 4.65 -13.44 -4.44
CA VAL A 55 3.93 -13.01 -3.24
C VAL A 55 4.85 -13.16 -2.03
N PHE A 56 5.06 -12.09 -1.27
CA PHE A 56 5.91 -12.15 -0.07
C PHE A 56 5.09 -12.01 1.22
N ASP A 57 3.88 -11.49 1.17
CA ASP A 57 3.00 -11.39 2.32
C ASP A 57 1.57 -11.22 1.85
N GLU A 58 0.62 -11.75 2.63
CA GLU A 58 -0.80 -11.61 2.29
C GLU A 58 -1.67 -11.91 3.50
N SER A 59 -2.86 -11.29 3.54
CA SER A 59 -3.86 -11.54 4.58
C SER A 59 -4.86 -12.61 4.18
N TYR A 60 -4.88 -13.04 2.91
CA TYR A 60 -5.80 -14.05 2.41
C TYR A 60 -5.09 -14.95 1.41
N LYS A 61 -5.64 -16.15 1.19
CA LYS A 61 -5.14 -17.12 0.21
C LYS A 61 -6.13 -17.25 -0.95
N GLY A 62 -5.61 -17.51 -2.14
CA GLY A 62 -6.45 -17.67 -3.32
C GLY A 62 -7.07 -16.38 -3.80
N GLU A 63 -8.29 -16.43 -4.29
CA GLU A 63 -9.00 -15.25 -4.76
C GLU A 63 -9.49 -14.40 -3.60
N PHE A 64 -9.44 -13.08 -3.79
CA PHE A 64 -9.93 -12.14 -2.79
C PHE A 64 -11.46 -12.25 -2.68
N ASN A 65 -11.94 -12.42 -1.45
CA ASN A 65 -13.38 -12.43 -1.15
C ASN A 65 -13.61 -11.60 0.12
N PRO A 66 -14.11 -10.35 -0.02
CA PRO A 66 -14.26 -9.46 1.12
C PRO A 66 -15.27 -9.95 2.16
N GLN A 67 -16.16 -10.90 1.80
CA GLN A 67 -17.13 -11.45 2.72
C GLN A 67 -16.59 -12.59 3.57
N HIS A 68 -15.51 -13.24 3.13
CA HIS A 68 -14.96 -14.42 3.79
C HIS A 68 -13.55 -14.22 4.33
N ASN A 69 -12.79 -13.27 3.78
CA ASN A 69 -11.42 -13.03 4.23
C ASN A 69 -11.42 -12.21 5.51
N VAL A 70 -10.54 -12.59 6.44
CA VAL A 70 -10.40 -11.88 7.72
C VAL A 70 -9.29 -10.84 7.55
N PRO A 71 -9.58 -9.54 7.67
CA PRO A 71 -8.57 -8.51 7.53
C PRO A 71 -7.61 -8.50 8.71
N ARG A 72 -6.41 -7.97 8.48
CA ARG A 72 -5.44 -7.70 9.53
C ARG A 72 -5.53 -6.25 9.98
N ASN A 73 -5.18 -6.01 11.25
CA ASN A 73 -5.30 -4.70 11.87
C ASN A 73 -3.92 -4.08 12.08
N PHE A 74 -3.81 -2.79 11.77
CA PHE A 74 -2.56 -2.04 11.89
C PHE A 74 -2.83 -0.63 12.37
N TYR A 75 -1.83 -0.04 13.04
CA TYR A 75 -1.78 1.42 13.20
C TYR A 75 -1.11 2.01 11.97
N VAL A 76 -1.71 3.04 11.38
CA VAL A 76 -1.20 3.67 10.16
C VAL A 76 0.25 4.12 10.34
N ASN A 77 0.59 4.70 11.49
CA ASN A 77 1.93 5.21 11.76
C ASN A 77 2.99 4.14 12.04
N LYS A 78 2.64 2.86 12.02
CA LYS A 78 3.57 1.74 12.18
C LYS A 78 3.89 1.02 10.89
N LEU A 79 3.39 1.50 9.77
CA LEU A 79 3.54 0.87 8.46
C LEU A 79 4.64 1.54 7.65
N ILE A 80 5.09 0.88 6.58
CA ILE A 80 6.02 1.51 5.63
C ILE A 80 5.35 2.75 5.03
N THR A 81 6.15 3.72 4.64
CA THR A 81 5.67 5.03 4.19
C THR A 81 4.65 4.93 3.04
N GLY A 82 4.90 4.03 2.08
CA GLY A 82 3.99 3.84 0.95
C GLY A 82 2.58 3.42 1.37
N TRP A 83 2.48 2.54 2.36
CA TRP A 83 1.19 2.11 2.91
C TRP A 83 0.49 3.25 3.65
N SER A 84 1.23 3.94 4.53
CA SER A 84 0.65 5.04 5.31
C SER A 84 0.11 6.13 4.39
N THR A 85 0.87 6.47 3.35
CA THR A 85 0.46 7.46 2.35
C THR A 85 -0.81 7.03 1.63
N ALA A 86 -0.86 5.79 1.13
CA ALA A 86 -2.03 5.28 0.43
C ALA A 86 -3.26 5.26 1.33
N LEU A 87 -3.13 4.72 2.55
CA LEU A 87 -4.26 4.58 3.47
C LEU A 87 -4.86 5.93 3.88
N MET A 88 -4.02 6.95 4.02
CA MET A 88 -4.52 8.30 4.33
C MET A 88 -5.29 8.95 3.18
N HIS A 89 -5.25 8.37 1.99
CA HIS A 89 -6.02 8.82 0.82
C HIS A 89 -7.15 7.87 0.46
N MET A 90 -7.19 6.68 1.05
CA MET A 90 -8.26 5.71 0.81
C MET A 90 -9.45 5.99 1.71
N THR A 91 -10.62 5.50 1.32
CA THR A 91 -11.83 5.54 2.13
C THR A 91 -12.29 4.12 2.41
N LYS A 92 -13.15 3.96 3.41
CA LYS A 92 -13.70 2.66 3.80
C LYS A 92 -14.38 2.00 2.59
N GLY A 93 -13.98 0.78 2.28
CA GLY A 93 -14.50 0.02 1.15
C GLY A 93 -13.67 0.13 -0.12
N ASP A 94 -12.68 1.02 -0.17
CA ASP A 94 -11.83 1.17 -1.35
C ASP A 94 -10.93 -0.05 -1.56
N SER A 95 -10.69 -0.38 -2.81
CA SER A 95 -9.69 -1.37 -3.22
C SER A 95 -8.75 -0.72 -4.21
N TRP A 96 -7.46 -0.70 -3.88
CA TRP A 96 -6.41 -0.08 -4.68
C TRP A 96 -5.28 -1.07 -4.94
N ARG A 97 -4.66 -0.97 -6.11
CA ARG A 97 -3.33 -1.54 -6.33
C ARG A 97 -2.33 -0.41 -6.26
N ILE A 98 -1.32 -0.54 -5.40
CA ILE A 98 -0.29 0.48 -5.23
C ILE A 98 1.07 -0.08 -5.59
N TYR A 99 1.90 0.78 -6.19
CA TYR A 99 3.29 0.49 -6.56
C TYR A 99 4.16 1.39 -5.70
N ILE A 100 4.99 0.79 -4.86
CA ILE A 100 5.79 1.50 -3.86
C ILE A 100 7.25 1.40 -4.25
N PRO A 101 7.91 2.52 -4.62
CA PRO A 101 9.34 2.48 -4.85
C PRO A 101 10.10 2.15 -3.56
N ALA A 102 11.33 1.64 -3.71
CA ALA A 102 12.08 1.10 -2.58
C ALA A 102 12.23 2.08 -1.42
N ASN A 103 12.49 3.35 -1.70
CA ASN A 103 12.69 4.34 -0.63
C ASN A 103 11.43 4.68 0.17
N LEU A 104 10.26 4.32 -0.32
CA LEU A 104 8.99 4.44 0.43
C LEU A 104 8.52 3.11 0.99
N GLY A 105 9.29 2.05 0.75
CA GLY A 105 9.08 0.71 1.30
C GLY A 105 10.20 0.35 2.27
N TYR A 106 10.91 -0.73 1.98
CA TYR A 106 11.98 -1.22 2.86
C TYR A 106 13.37 -0.70 2.48
N GLY A 107 13.47 0.09 1.42
CA GLY A 107 14.74 0.74 1.02
C GLY A 107 15.85 -0.26 0.75
N ALA A 108 17.02 0.00 1.35
CA ALA A 108 18.21 -0.83 1.20
C ALA A 108 18.24 -2.04 2.14
N GLN A 109 17.19 -2.27 2.94
CA GLN A 109 17.12 -3.40 3.85
C GLN A 109 16.81 -4.69 3.09
N ASN A 110 17.50 -5.78 3.45
CA ASN A 110 17.11 -7.11 3.01
C ASN A 110 16.14 -7.71 4.01
N LYS A 111 14.97 -8.09 3.55
CA LYS A 111 14.00 -8.88 4.32
C LYS A 111 14.03 -10.32 3.81
N THR A 112 13.49 -11.26 4.56
CA THR A 112 13.54 -12.69 4.22
C THR A 112 13.12 -12.97 2.78
N ASP A 113 12.04 -12.35 2.32
CA ASP A 113 11.49 -12.57 0.98
C ASP A 113 11.53 -11.32 0.10
N ILE A 114 12.20 -10.24 0.56
CA ILE A 114 12.25 -8.96 -0.15
C ILE A 114 13.71 -8.53 -0.26
N PRO A 115 14.31 -8.65 -1.46
CA PRO A 115 15.67 -8.14 -1.67
C PRO A 115 15.76 -6.63 -1.44
N ALA A 116 16.96 -6.16 -1.11
CA ALA A 116 17.21 -4.72 -0.99
C ALA A 116 16.83 -3.99 -2.29
N HIS A 117 16.35 -2.76 -2.16
CA HIS A 117 15.98 -1.88 -3.27
C HIS A 117 14.82 -2.43 -4.12
N SER A 118 13.92 -3.22 -3.52
CA SER A 118 12.76 -3.76 -4.23
C SER A 118 11.64 -2.74 -4.34
N THR A 119 11.05 -2.64 -5.53
CA THR A 119 9.73 -2.03 -5.72
C THR A 119 8.67 -3.03 -5.25
N LEU A 120 7.70 -2.56 -4.50
CA LEU A 120 6.65 -3.41 -3.92
C LEU A 120 5.32 -3.11 -4.60
N ILE A 121 4.55 -4.17 -4.84
CA ILE A 121 3.20 -4.06 -5.43
C ILE A 121 2.23 -4.63 -4.42
N PHE A 122 1.30 -3.81 -3.95
CA PHE A 122 0.27 -4.26 -3.00
C PHE A 122 -1.12 -4.07 -3.57
N ASP A 123 -1.95 -5.09 -3.40
CA ASP A 123 -3.39 -4.96 -3.52
C ASP A 123 -3.92 -4.71 -2.12
N LEU A 124 -4.57 -3.56 -1.91
CA LEU A 124 -5.10 -3.14 -0.61
C LEU A 124 -6.61 -2.98 -0.68
N ASN A 125 -7.30 -3.52 0.31
CA ASN A 125 -8.72 -3.29 0.52
C ASN A 125 -8.91 -2.75 1.94
N LEU A 126 -9.32 -1.48 2.06
CA LEU A 126 -9.57 -0.85 3.35
C LEU A 126 -10.97 -1.23 3.84
N VAL A 127 -11.03 -2.10 4.84
CA VAL A 127 -12.31 -2.60 5.36
C VAL A 127 -12.92 -1.61 6.33
N ASP A 128 -12.12 -1.07 7.25
CA ASP A 128 -12.59 -0.17 8.29
C ASP A 128 -11.43 0.60 8.90
N PHE A 129 -11.73 1.67 9.62
CA PHE A 129 -10.73 2.39 10.40
C PHE A 129 -11.39 3.11 11.57
N SER A 130 -10.60 3.38 12.61
CA SER A 130 -11.05 4.08 13.81
C SER A 130 -9.92 4.91 14.38
N ASP A 131 -10.25 5.80 15.31
CA ASP A 131 -9.27 6.70 15.95
C ASP A 131 -8.61 6.10 17.19
N LYS A 132 -8.58 4.79 17.28
CA LYS A 132 -7.91 4.12 18.41
C LYS A 132 -6.53 3.67 18.04
#